data_3282a9216f83e3fb70f2481f3fbecb3f
#
_entry.id   3282a9216f83e3fb70f2481f3fbecb3f
#
_cell.length_a   1.000
_cell.length_b   1.000
_cell.length_c   1.000
_cell.angle_alpha   90.00
_cell.angle_beta   90.00
_cell.angle_gamma   90.00
#
_symmetry.space_group_name_H-M   'P 1'
#
loop_
_entity.id
_entity.type
_entity.pdbx_description
1 polymer ?
#
loop_
_entity_poly.entity_id
_entity_poly.type
_entity_poly.pdbx_seq_one_letter_code
_entity_poly.pdbx_strand_id
1 'polypeptide(L)' 'RVRSSAASDVYKRQKKNLEMRVEAENGATLGKTELAKLAKAKGLDAIHDTVHEMARDEARHGKAFEGLLNRYFK' A
#
# COMPACT_ATOMS: atom_id res chain seq x y z
N ARG A 1 -31.54 -14.94 -10.66
CA ARG A 1 -30.56 -14.53 -10.34
C ARG A 1 -30.53 -13.85 -9.16
N VAL A 2 -30.24 -14.20 -8.35
CA VAL A 2 -30.35 -13.66 -7.24
C VAL A 2 -29.33 -13.20 -6.64
N ARG A 3 -28.35 -13.59 -6.92
CA ARG A 3 -27.33 -13.24 -6.34
C ARG A 3 -27.08 -11.91 -6.35
N SER A 4 -27.78 -11.18 -6.92
CA SER A 4 -27.41 -9.84 -7.13
C SER A 4 -27.08 -9.07 -5.87
N SER A 5 -27.87 -9.12 -4.82
CA SER A 5 -27.54 -8.40 -3.61
C SER A 5 -26.31 -8.91 -2.93
N ALA A 6 -26.21 -10.22 -2.74
CA ALA A 6 -25.06 -10.82 -2.10
C ALA A 6 -23.78 -10.60 -2.90
N ALA A 7 -23.85 -10.77 -4.21
CA ALA A 7 -22.71 -10.54 -5.08
C ALA A 7 -22.26 -9.09 -5.06
N SER A 8 -23.21 -8.16 -5.03
CA SER A 8 -22.92 -6.74 -4.97
C SER A 8 -22.24 -6.38 -3.65
N ASP A 9 -22.68 -6.97 -2.54
CA ASP A 9 -22.09 -6.74 -1.24
C ASP A 9 -20.67 -7.28 -1.17
N VAL A 10 -20.42 -8.47 -1.73
CA VAL A 10 -19.07 -9.04 -1.79
C VAL A 10 -18.16 -8.15 -2.62
N TYR A 11 -18.64 -7.70 -3.77
CA TYR A 11 -17.90 -6.82 -4.65
C TYR A 11 -17.50 -5.54 -3.91
N LYS A 12 -18.45 -4.92 -3.21
CA LYS A 12 -18.19 -3.69 -2.48
C LYS A 12 -17.17 -3.88 -1.36
N ARG A 13 -17.24 -5.02 -0.66
CA ARG A 13 -16.28 -5.31 0.41
C ARG A 13 -14.88 -5.54 -0.15
N GLN A 14 -14.77 -6.27 -1.26
CA GLN A 14 -13.48 -6.51 -1.89
C GLN A 14 -12.85 -5.22 -2.39
N LYS A 15 -13.65 -4.36 -3.01
CA LYS A 15 -13.17 -3.07 -3.47
C LYS A 15 -12.68 -2.22 -2.31
N LYS A 16 -13.47 -2.17 -1.24
CA LYS A 16 -13.10 -1.41 -0.05
C LYS A 16 -11.82 -1.92 0.58
N ASN A 17 -11.67 -3.24 0.66
CA ASN A 17 -10.45 -3.83 1.22
C ASN A 17 -9.22 -3.47 0.39
N LEU A 18 -9.32 -3.49 -0.93
CA LEU A 18 -8.20 -3.08 -1.78
C LEU A 18 -7.88 -1.61 -1.63
N GLU A 19 -8.90 -0.76 -1.54
CA GLU A 19 -8.69 0.68 -1.32
C GLU A 19 -7.96 0.93 0.00
N MET A 20 -8.36 0.22 1.05
CA MET A 20 -7.72 0.33 2.36
C MET A 20 -6.26 -0.15 2.32
N ARG A 21 -5.98 -1.22 1.55
CA ARG A 21 -4.60 -1.71 1.41
C ARG A 21 -3.73 -0.71 0.67
N VAL A 22 -4.26 -0.09 -0.38
CA VAL A 22 -3.53 0.95 -1.11
C VAL A 22 -3.18 2.10 -0.17
N GLU A 23 -4.14 2.57 0.62
CA GLU A 23 -3.88 3.65 1.58
C GLU A 23 -2.86 3.25 2.63
N ALA A 24 -2.97 2.04 3.17
CA ALA A 24 -2.05 1.56 4.19
C ALA A 24 -0.62 1.46 3.65
N GLU A 25 -0.45 0.93 2.44
CA GLU A 25 0.88 0.81 1.84
C GLU A 25 1.47 2.18 1.50
N ASN A 26 0.64 3.11 1.03
CA ASN A 26 1.10 4.47 0.76
C ASN A 26 1.52 5.19 2.04
N GLY A 27 0.76 5.02 3.11
CA GLY A 27 1.11 5.58 4.41
C GLY A 27 2.39 4.97 4.96
N ALA A 28 2.55 3.65 4.84
CA ALA A 28 3.75 2.96 5.29
C ALA A 28 4.98 3.43 4.49
N THR A 29 4.83 3.61 3.18
CA THR A 29 5.90 4.11 2.33
C THR A 29 6.34 5.50 2.77
N LEU A 30 5.38 6.39 3.00
CA LEU A 30 5.68 7.75 3.43
C LEU A 30 6.39 7.78 4.78
N GLY A 31 5.90 7.01 5.75
CA GLY A 31 6.49 6.94 7.08
C GLY A 31 7.92 6.41 7.04
N LYS A 32 8.16 5.36 6.26
CA LYS A 32 9.51 4.80 6.13
C LYS A 32 10.45 5.74 5.38
N THR A 33 9.94 6.46 4.40
CA THR A 33 10.74 7.45 3.67
C THR A 33 11.20 8.57 4.59
N GLU A 34 10.31 9.06 5.46
CA GLU A 34 10.65 10.10 6.42
C GLU A 34 11.66 9.58 7.45
N LEU A 35 11.49 8.34 7.90
CA LEU A 35 12.44 7.73 8.83
C LEU A 35 13.82 7.56 8.19
N ALA A 36 13.86 7.17 6.93
CA ALA A 36 15.12 7.04 6.19
C ALA A 36 15.84 8.38 6.09
N LYS A 37 15.11 9.46 5.81
CA LYS A 37 15.68 10.80 5.75
C LYS A 37 16.28 11.19 7.09
N LEU A 38 15.59 10.90 8.19
CA LEU A 38 16.09 11.20 9.52
C LEU A 38 17.35 10.41 9.84
N ALA A 39 17.36 9.12 9.49
CA ALA A 39 18.52 8.27 9.71
C ALA A 39 19.72 8.78 8.92
N LYS A 40 19.52 9.20 7.68
CA LYS A 40 20.57 9.76 6.85
C LYS A 40 21.15 11.03 7.48
N ALA A 41 20.28 11.90 7.95
CA ALA A 41 20.68 13.16 8.58
C ALA A 41 21.53 12.91 9.84
N LYS A 42 21.30 11.79 10.51
CA LYS A 42 22.06 11.44 11.71
C LYS A 42 23.27 10.54 11.44
N GLY A 43 23.58 10.27 10.18
CA GLY A 43 24.71 9.43 9.80
C GLY A 43 24.53 7.95 10.07
N LEU A 44 23.30 7.47 10.19
CA LEU A 44 23.00 6.07 10.48
C LEU A 44 22.78 5.32 9.16
N ASP A 45 23.86 5.12 8.41
CA ASP A 45 23.76 4.61 7.03
C ASP A 45 23.14 3.22 6.93
N ALA A 46 23.46 2.30 7.82
CA ALA A 46 22.86 0.97 7.76
C ALA A 46 21.34 1.01 7.99
N ILE A 47 20.91 1.86 8.93
CA ILE A 47 19.49 2.03 9.21
C ILE A 47 18.82 2.71 8.02
N HIS A 48 19.44 3.74 7.47
CA HIS A 48 18.93 4.43 6.29
C HIS A 48 18.70 3.43 5.13
N ASP A 49 19.71 2.62 4.84
CA ASP A 49 19.63 1.71 3.70
C ASP A 49 18.54 0.66 3.89
N THR A 50 18.45 0.10 5.09
CA THR A 50 17.41 -0.90 5.40
C THR A 50 16.01 -0.31 5.29
N VAL A 51 15.79 0.86 5.92
CA VAL A 51 14.47 1.48 5.91
C VAL A 51 14.10 1.96 4.51
N HIS A 52 15.08 2.43 3.76
CA HIS A 52 14.86 2.87 2.38
C HIS A 52 14.40 1.70 1.51
N GLU A 53 15.00 0.52 1.66
CA GLU A 53 14.55 -0.67 0.94
C GLU A 53 13.15 -1.09 1.35
N MET A 54 12.82 -0.99 2.64
CA MET A 54 11.48 -1.30 3.12
C MET A 54 10.46 -0.35 2.49
N ALA A 55 10.80 0.94 2.39
CA ALA A 55 9.93 1.93 1.76
C ALA A 55 9.67 1.58 0.29
N ARG A 56 10.69 1.13 -0.42
CA ARG A 56 10.56 0.72 -1.83
C ARG A 56 9.65 -0.49 -1.97
N ASP A 57 9.75 -1.45 -1.05
CA ASP A 57 8.88 -2.62 -1.06
C ASP A 57 7.42 -2.24 -0.81
N GLU A 58 7.18 -1.33 0.15
CA GLU A 58 5.83 -0.84 0.42
C GLU A 58 5.25 -0.12 -0.80
N ALA A 59 6.07 0.65 -1.49
CA ALA A 59 5.65 1.34 -2.70
C ALA A 59 5.25 0.36 -3.80
N ARG A 60 6.02 -0.73 -3.96
CA ARG A 60 5.69 -1.79 -4.92
C ARG A 60 4.39 -2.48 -4.57
N HIS A 61 4.18 -2.77 -3.29
CA HIS A 61 2.92 -3.36 -2.82
C HIS A 61 1.75 -2.44 -3.10
N GLY A 62 1.89 -1.17 -2.81
CA GLY A 62 0.84 -0.17 -3.07
C GLY A 62 0.45 -0.13 -4.54
N LYS A 63 1.45 -0.15 -5.43
CA LYS A 63 1.19 -0.16 -6.88
C LYS A 63 0.51 -1.45 -7.32
N ALA A 64 0.88 -2.59 -6.74
CA ALA A 64 0.26 -3.86 -7.07
C ALA A 64 -1.22 -3.86 -6.66
N PHE A 65 -1.54 -3.39 -5.45
CA PHE A 65 -2.92 -3.30 -5.00
C PHE A 65 -3.71 -2.30 -5.83
N GLU A 66 -3.11 -1.17 -6.18
CA GLU A 66 -3.76 -0.18 -7.03
C GLU A 66 -4.05 -0.75 -8.41
N GLY A 67 -3.11 -1.52 -8.98
CA GLY A 67 -3.31 -2.19 -10.24
C GLY A 67 -4.49 -3.16 -10.20
N LEU A 68 -4.61 -3.93 -9.12
CA LEU A 68 -5.74 -4.84 -8.93
C LEU A 68 -7.05 -4.07 -8.83
N LEU A 69 -7.04 -2.97 -8.08
CA LEU A 69 -8.22 -2.14 -7.91
C LEU A 69 -8.69 -1.60 -9.26
N ASN A 70 -7.76 -1.06 -10.04
CA ASN A 70 -8.09 -0.49 -11.34
C ASN A 70 -8.56 -1.55 -12.34
N ARG A 71 -7.97 -2.73 -12.28
CA ARG A 71 -8.29 -3.78 -13.23
C ARG A 71 -9.65 -4.43 -12.98
N TYR A 72 -10.00 -4.64 -11.73
CA TYR A 72 -11.19 -5.39 -11.40
C TYR A 72 -12.36 -4.57 -10.84
N PHE A 73 -12.13 -3.35 -10.43
CA PHE A 73 -13.16 -2.54 -9.75
C PHE A 73 -13.37 -1.15 -10.34
N LYS A 74 -12.72 -0.85 -11.41
CA LYS A 74 -12.91 0.39 -12.15
C LYS A 74 -13.07 0.13 -13.64
#